data_dd1aa11afca09bfa1950e2c6e52a54b7
#
_entry.id   dd1aa11afca09bfa1950e2c6e52a54b7
#
_cell.length_a   1.000
_cell.length_b   1.000
_cell.length_c   1.000
_cell.angle_alpha   90.00
_cell.angle_beta   90.00
_cell.angle_gamma   90.00
#
_symmetry.space_group_name_H-M   'P 1'
#
loop_
_entity.id
_entity.type
_entity.pdbx_description
1 polymer ?
#
loop_
_entity_poly.entity_id
_entity_poly.type
_entity_poly.pdbx_seq_one_letter_code
_entity_poly.pdbx_strand_id
1 'polypeptide(L)'
;MTLKRLIRLSPAFGAAALLLLGLSAAPASAGFLKNIFGGGNPQNDGSGLAAPDEPQTQQEPSRGLFGGRGGPFGGGTSRRDPDQPYSGAFHGDDLPPQEGTEATRQWITNPELGAPTLSTKNIESTRAAIQRYEQIVAQGGWPVLPAVAMKPGSTGPQIELLHRRLEISGDLIGQSIPNEYDAAVVAAVKKFQHRHGLPPTGIIDNRVTVEALNIPANVRLGQLQANLARLQSLAPSAAATYVAVNIPAAQVEAVSGGQVVSRHAAVVGKPERPTPELSSKVQEVNFNPYWYVPKSIIYKDLVPKGQEFARKGQDMMAAYHMEAFDAAGNPIPSRSINWSDPAVYNYNFRQLPWAENSLGFIKINFPNKDAVYMHDTPLKSLFGRNERFDSSGCVRVHNVEGLAAWILNGTGWDLQRIAQVKQTGEQIDVKVPKPLPVYFTYISAWATPDGTVNFRPDIYGHDAGSETASVN
;
A
#
# COMPACT_ATOMS: atom_id res chain seq x y z
N MET A 1 33.31 -51.76 39.72
CA MET A 1 34.40 -52.49 39.04
C MET A 1 34.67 -51.75 37.75
N THR A 2 35.66 -50.87 37.79
CA THR A 2 37.07 -51.00 37.29
C THR A 2 37.08 -51.00 35.74
N LEU A 3 37.78 -50.22 34.95
CA LEU A 3 38.94 -49.33 35.12
C LEU A 3 39.33 -48.88 33.70
N LYS A 4 39.63 -47.58 33.51
CA LYS A 4 40.84 -46.97 32.89
C LYS A 4 41.39 -47.56 31.58
N ARG A 5 41.83 -46.83 30.57
CA ARG A 5 42.88 -45.77 30.41
C ARG A 5 42.92 -45.36 28.92
N LEU A 6 42.99 -44.13 28.57
CA LEU A 6 44.16 -43.32 28.24
C LEU A 6 45.14 -43.95 27.23
N ILE A 7 45.38 -43.26 26.11
CA ILE A 7 46.72 -42.83 25.67
C ILE A 7 46.63 -41.79 24.54
N ARG A 8 47.35 -40.72 24.71
CA ARG A 8 47.72 -39.60 23.80
C ARG A 8 48.69 -40.10 22.73
N LEU A 9 48.81 -39.31 21.63
CA LEU A 9 50.08 -38.71 21.11
C LEU A 9 49.84 -38.00 19.79
N SER A 10 50.12 -36.73 19.75
CA SER A 10 50.63 -35.94 18.59
C SER A 10 52.18 -36.08 18.59
N PRO A 11 52.98 -35.46 17.70
CA PRO A 11 52.80 -34.60 16.54
C PRO A 11 53.73 -34.93 15.35
N ALA A 12 53.72 -34.18 14.26
CA ALA A 12 54.90 -33.58 13.63
C ALA A 12 54.69 -33.12 12.18
N PHE A 13 54.85 -31.87 11.95
CA PHE A 13 55.78 -31.13 11.07
C PHE A 13 55.96 -31.61 9.64
N GLY A 14 55.73 -30.66 8.71
CA GLY A 14 56.25 -30.67 7.34
C GLY A 14 55.94 -29.37 6.61
N ALA A 15 56.90 -28.45 6.70
CA ALA A 15 56.90 -27.20 5.93
C ALA A 15 57.59 -27.38 4.57
N ALA A 16 57.03 -26.79 3.52
CA ALA A 16 57.75 -26.37 2.29
C ALA A 16 56.83 -25.42 1.53
N ALA A 17 57.08 -24.15 1.51
CA ALA A 17 57.88 -23.31 0.63
C ALA A 17 57.18 -22.90 -0.68
N LEU A 18 56.86 -21.61 -0.68
CA LEU A 18 56.75 -20.58 -1.76
C LEU A 18 56.89 -21.03 -3.23
N LEU A 19 55.90 -20.55 -4.02
CA LEU A 19 56.19 -19.89 -5.29
C LEU A 19 55.14 -18.81 -5.59
N LEU A 20 55.57 -17.56 -5.57
CA LEU A 20 54.90 -16.36 -6.04
C LEU A 20 54.82 -16.38 -7.56
N LEU A 21 53.62 -16.26 -8.10
CA LEU A 21 53.42 -15.71 -9.45
C LEU A 21 52.24 -14.73 -9.38
N GLY A 22 52.61 -13.46 -9.45
CA GLY A 22 51.67 -12.37 -9.56
C GLY A 22 51.00 -12.36 -10.93
N LEU A 23 49.68 -12.25 -10.90
CA LEU A 23 48.89 -11.76 -12.02
C LEU A 23 47.90 -10.72 -11.46
N SER A 24 48.16 -9.50 -11.86
CA SER A 24 47.32 -8.34 -11.67
C SER A 24 45.97 -8.55 -12.36
N ALA A 25 44.90 -8.63 -11.62
CA ALA A 25 43.56 -8.45 -12.13
C ALA A 25 43.03 -7.10 -11.64
N ALA A 26 42.76 -6.21 -12.58
CA ALA A 26 42.18 -4.91 -12.40
C ALA A 26 40.73 -5.01 -11.81
N PRO A 27 40.28 -4.05 -11.03
CA PRO A 27 38.89 -4.01 -10.55
C PRO A 27 38.00 -3.45 -11.67
N ALA A 28 37.23 -4.31 -12.33
CA ALA A 28 36.10 -3.92 -13.15
C ALA A 28 34.86 -4.01 -12.31
N SER A 29 34.05 -2.94 -12.30
CA SER A 29 32.67 -2.80 -11.83
C SER A 29 32.39 -1.83 -10.68
N ALA A 30 33.01 -0.65 -10.71
CA ALA A 30 32.50 0.50 -9.95
C ALA A 30 31.63 1.47 -10.81
N GLY A 31 31.28 1.08 -12.04
CA GLY A 31 30.59 1.95 -13.01
C GLY A 31 29.06 1.80 -13.09
N PHE A 32 28.50 0.73 -12.53
CA PHE A 32 27.05 0.46 -12.72
C PHE A 32 26.12 1.17 -11.71
N LEU A 33 26.62 1.54 -10.54
CA LEU A 33 25.81 2.24 -9.53
C LEU A 33 25.80 3.77 -9.66
N LYS A 34 26.61 4.34 -10.54
CA LYS A 34 26.72 5.80 -10.73
C LYS A 34 25.66 6.39 -11.66
N ASN A 35 24.99 5.57 -12.45
CA ASN A 35 23.94 6.01 -13.40
C ASN A 35 22.53 6.01 -12.83
N ILE A 36 22.31 5.54 -11.60
CA ILE A 36 21.00 5.54 -10.95
C ILE A 36 20.84 6.72 -9.97
N PHE A 37 21.97 7.34 -9.53
CA PHE A 37 21.95 8.43 -8.55
C PHE A 37 22.79 9.67 -8.89
N GLY A 38 23.08 9.92 -10.18
CA GLY A 38 23.87 11.05 -10.63
C GLY A 38 23.03 12.22 -11.10
N GLY A 39 22.67 13.14 -10.20
CA GLY A 39 22.21 14.47 -10.55
C GLY A 39 23.35 15.31 -11.14
N GLY A 40 23.29 15.62 -12.44
CA GLY A 40 24.14 16.61 -13.08
C GLY A 40 23.51 17.99 -12.99
N ASN A 41 24.28 18.93 -12.49
CA ASN A 41 24.00 20.34 -12.45
C ASN A 41 24.24 20.93 -13.87
N PRO A 42 23.28 21.63 -14.50
CA PRO A 42 23.62 22.45 -15.66
C PRO A 42 23.86 23.89 -15.26
N GLN A 43 25.01 24.38 -15.60
CA GLN A 43 25.37 25.79 -15.63
C GLN A 43 24.51 26.57 -16.62
N ASN A 44 24.24 27.78 -16.20
CA ASN A 44 23.65 28.92 -16.86
C ASN A 44 24.33 29.24 -18.22
N ASP A 45 23.54 29.39 -19.28
CA ASP A 45 23.82 30.32 -20.38
C ASP A 45 22.53 30.95 -20.87
N GLY A 46 22.54 32.28 -20.78
CA GLY A 46 21.43 33.08 -21.19
C GLY A 46 21.37 33.31 -22.69
N SER A 47 20.20 33.26 -23.22
CA SER A 47 19.76 34.14 -24.34
C SER A 47 18.24 34.06 -24.43
N GLY A 48 17.61 35.25 -24.36
CA GLY A 48 16.19 35.41 -24.49
C GLY A 48 15.69 35.20 -25.92
N LEU A 49 14.39 34.95 -26.02
CA LEU A 49 13.50 35.55 -27.03
C LEU A 49 12.04 35.19 -26.75
N ALA A 50 11.25 36.20 -26.72
CA ALA A 50 9.83 36.48 -26.94
C ALA A 50 8.81 35.31 -27.08
N ALA A 51 7.70 35.49 -26.38
CA ALA A 51 6.40 34.88 -26.63
C ALA A 51 5.78 35.33 -27.95
N PRO A 52 4.85 34.59 -28.52
CA PRO A 52 3.66 35.24 -29.10
C PRO A 52 2.33 34.63 -28.60
N ASP A 53 1.43 35.56 -28.50
CA ASP A 53 0.00 35.68 -28.37
C ASP A 53 -0.93 34.51 -28.61
N GLU A 54 -2.00 34.53 -27.81
CA GLU A 54 -3.28 33.83 -27.97
C GLU A 54 -3.98 34.13 -29.30
N PRO A 55 -5.00 33.32 -29.67
CA PRO A 55 -6.30 33.94 -29.79
C PRO A 55 -7.46 33.19 -29.12
N GLN A 56 -8.30 34.01 -28.51
CA GLN A 56 -9.65 33.71 -28.04
C GLN A 56 -10.57 33.32 -29.19
N THR A 57 -11.45 32.34 -28.95
CA THR A 57 -12.75 32.29 -29.63
C THR A 57 -13.85 31.90 -28.65
N GLN A 58 -14.77 32.84 -28.51
CA GLN A 58 -16.09 32.69 -27.89
C GLN A 58 -16.99 31.83 -28.76
N GLN A 59 -17.85 31.01 -28.16
CA GLN A 59 -19.21 30.79 -28.65
C GLN A 59 -20.09 30.12 -27.55
N GLU A 60 -21.10 30.87 -27.13
CA GLU A 60 -22.37 30.40 -26.53
C GLU A 60 -23.44 30.33 -27.65
N PRO A 61 -24.71 29.94 -27.30
CA PRO A 61 -25.26 28.68 -26.84
C PRO A 61 -26.37 28.14 -27.79
N SER A 62 -26.75 26.91 -27.69
CA SER A 62 -28.01 26.46 -28.30
C SER A 62 -28.90 25.70 -27.29
N ARG A 63 -30.10 26.27 -27.13
CA ARG A 63 -31.27 25.68 -26.48
C ARG A 63 -31.82 24.50 -27.29
N GLY A 64 -32.22 23.42 -26.62
CA GLY A 64 -33.04 22.35 -27.16
C GLY A 64 -33.94 21.77 -26.07
N LEU A 65 -35.18 22.17 -26.17
CA LEU A 65 -36.37 21.62 -25.49
C LEU A 65 -36.57 20.15 -25.82
N PHE A 66 -36.91 19.26 -24.85
CA PHE A 66 -38.00 18.32 -24.91
C PHE A 66 -38.26 17.72 -23.52
N GLY A 67 -39.48 17.80 -23.09
CA GLY A 67 -40.05 17.26 -21.88
C GLY A 67 -40.51 15.81 -22.00
N GLY A 68 -40.72 15.14 -20.88
CA GLY A 68 -41.34 13.81 -20.78
C GLY A 68 -41.34 13.27 -19.37
N ARG A 69 -42.40 13.57 -18.61
CA ARG A 69 -43.14 12.77 -17.58
C ARG A 69 -42.39 11.65 -16.81
N GLY A 70 -42.11 11.79 -15.54
CA GLY A 70 -42.99 11.41 -14.40
C GLY A 70 -43.00 9.91 -14.05
N GLY A 71 -42.36 9.56 -12.90
CA GLY A 71 -42.61 8.36 -12.10
C GLY A 71 -41.91 8.43 -10.75
N PRO A 72 -42.59 8.07 -9.64
CA PRO A 72 -42.17 8.44 -8.30
C PRO A 72 -41.30 7.37 -7.66
N PHE A 73 -40.04 7.69 -7.40
CA PHE A 73 -39.27 6.99 -6.36
C PHE A 73 -38.71 8.01 -5.40
N GLY A 74 -39.17 7.88 -4.14
CA GLY A 74 -38.83 8.75 -3.04
C GLY A 74 -37.33 8.74 -2.75
N GLY A 75 -36.67 9.84 -3.07
CA GLY A 75 -35.35 10.17 -2.60
C GLY A 75 -35.48 10.74 -1.19
N GLY A 76 -35.16 9.95 -0.17
CA GLY A 76 -34.96 10.43 1.18
C GLY A 76 -33.71 11.31 1.21
N THR A 77 -33.90 12.62 1.13
CA THR A 77 -32.87 13.60 1.51
C THR A 77 -32.73 13.53 3.03
N SER A 78 -31.76 12.78 3.53
CA SER A 78 -31.34 12.90 4.93
C SER A 78 -30.79 14.31 5.13
N ARG A 79 -31.60 15.17 5.77
CA ARG A 79 -31.12 16.44 6.32
C ARG A 79 -30.03 16.09 7.33
N ARG A 80 -28.79 16.44 7.05
CA ARG A 80 -27.69 16.39 8.02
C ARG A 80 -28.03 17.34 9.17
N ASP A 81 -27.90 16.80 10.37
CA ASP A 81 -27.99 17.57 11.61
C ASP A 81 -26.83 18.58 11.63
N PRO A 82 -27.07 19.90 11.74
CA PRO A 82 -26.01 20.90 11.74
C PRO A 82 -25.07 20.82 12.95
N ASP A 83 -25.40 20.05 13.99
CA ASP A 83 -24.60 19.92 15.21
C ASP A 83 -23.74 18.65 15.27
N GLN A 84 -23.72 17.83 14.22
CA GLN A 84 -22.74 16.73 14.17
C GLN A 84 -21.36 17.26 13.80
N PRO A 85 -20.31 16.96 14.61
CA PRO A 85 -18.95 17.35 14.29
C PRO A 85 -18.55 16.73 12.95
N TYR A 86 -17.99 17.57 12.08
CA TYR A 86 -17.54 17.20 10.74
C TYR A 86 -16.37 16.21 10.86
N SER A 87 -16.60 14.91 10.68
CA SER A 87 -15.59 13.85 10.70
C SER A 87 -14.81 13.80 9.39
N GLY A 88 -14.27 14.92 8.96
CA GLY A 88 -13.54 15.04 7.70
C GLY A 88 -12.08 15.37 7.92
N ALA A 89 -11.22 14.38 8.12
CA ALA A 89 -9.82 14.56 7.77
C ALA A 89 -9.73 15.03 6.30
N PHE A 90 -8.69 15.80 5.93
CA PHE A 90 -8.49 16.35 4.59
C PHE A 90 -8.41 15.24 3.53
N HIS A 91 -9.54 14.77 3.03
CA HIS A 91 -9.63 13.74 1.99
C HIS A 91 -10.57 14.21 0.91
N GLY A 92 -10.05 14.23 -0.33
CA GLY A 92 -10.89 14.36 -1.51
C GLY A 92 -11.83 13.15 -1.59
N ASP A 93 -13.08 13.43 -1.96
CA ASP A 93 -14.17 12.51 -2.26
C ASP A 93 -14.76 11.71 -1.07
N ASP A 94 -15.87 12.25 -0.56
CA ASP A 94 -16.84 11.60 0.32
C ASP A 94 -17.60 10.48 -0.43
N LEU A 95 -16.93 9.37 -0.76
CA LEU A 95 -17.65 8.15 -1.12
C LEU A 95 -18.09 7.48 0.19
N PRO A 96 -19.38 7.15 0.33
CA PRO A 96 -19.85 6.48 1.54
C PRO A 96 -19.07 5.17 1.74
N PRO A 97 -18.70 4.83 2.99
CA PRO A 97 -18.04 3.58 3.27
C PRO A 97 -18.95 2.43 2.80
N GLN A 98 -18.45 1.59 1.90
CA GLN A 98 -19.10 0.31 1.69
C GLN A 98 -18.96 -0.46 3.01
N GLU A 99 -20.05 -0.69 3.72
CA GLU A 99 -20.07 -1.57 4.88
C GLU A 99 -19.60 -2.95 4.41
N GLY A 100 -18.36 -3.30 4.76
CA GLY A 100 -17.76 -4.56 4.38
C GLY A 100 -18.56 -5.72 4.94
N THR A 101 -18.70 -6.79 4.16
CA THR A 101 -19.28 -8.05 4.63
C THR A 101 -18.52 -8.57 5.86
N GLU A 102 -19.11 -9.51 6.63
CA GLU A 102 -18.42 -10.18 7.74
C GLU A 102 -17.08 -10.80 7.27
N ALA A 103 -17.05 -11.39 6.07
CA ALA A 103 -15.82 -11.90 5.45
C ALA A 103 -14.76 -10.81 5.28
N THR A 104 -15.16 -9.59 4.87
CA THR A 104 -14.26 -8.43 4.75
C THR A 104 -13.73 -8.00 6.11
N ARG A 105 -14.59 -7.92 7.12
CA ARG A 105 -14.17 -7.57 8.49
C ARG A 105 -13.15 -8.57 9.04
N GLN A 106 -13.43 -9.87 8.94
CA GLN A 106 -12.51 -10.93 9.38
C GLN A 106 -11.18 -10.89 8.63
N TRP A 107 -11.21 -10.69 7.32
CA TRP A 107 -10.01 -10.59 6.49
C TRP A 107 -9.09 -9.42 6.90
N ILE A 108 -9.68 -8.30 7.38
CA ILE A 108 -8.94 -7.14 7.86
C ILE A 108 -8.45 -7.33 9.29
N THR A 109 -9.32 -7.83 10.18
CA THR A 109 -9.03 -7.92 11.63
C THR A 109 -8.18 -9.12 12.00
N ASN A 110 -8.26 -10.20 11.24
CA ASN A 110 -7.51 -11.44 11.47
C ASN A 110 -6.95 -11.98 10.14
N PRO A 111 -6.04 -11.27 9.48
CA PRO A 111 -5.47 -11.71 8.20
C PRO A 111 -4.61 -12.96 8.39
N GLU A 112 -4.67 -13.86 7.41
CA GLU A 112 -3.74 -15.00 7.37
C GLU A 112 -2.30 -14.52 7.30
N LEU A 113 -1.44 -15.05 8.17
CA LEU A 113 -0.04 -14.62 8.24
C LEU A 113 0.76 -15.10 7.03
N GLY A 114 0.70 -16.38 6.68
CA GLY A 114 1.40 -16.95 5.53
C GLY A 114 2.90 -16.67 5.51
N ALA A 115 3.50 -16.82 4.33
CA ALA A 115 4.91 -16.49 4.10
C ALA A 115 5.12 -14.98 3.90
N PRO A 116 6.29 -14.42 4.30
CA PRO A 116 6.61 -13.03 4.02
C PRO A 116 6.66 -12.74 2.51
N THR A 117 6.15 -11.59 2.10
CA THR A 117 6.26 -11.16 0.70
C THR A 117 7.73 -11.01 0.28
N LEU A 118 8.54 -10.35 1.11
CA LEU A 118 9.97 -10.16 0.86
C LEU A 118 10.78 -11.33 1.45
N SER A 119 10.91 -12.42 0.69
CA SER A 119 11.61 -13.64 1.09
C SER A 119 12.45 -14.22 -0.05
N THR A 120 13.65 -14.68 0.25
CA THR A 120 14.50 -15.39 -0.73
C THR A 120 13.88 -16.69 -1.23
N LYS A 121 13.07 -17.35 -0.41
CA LYS A 121 12.33 -18.55 -0.80
C LYS A 121 11.33 -18.30 -1.92
N ASN A 122 10.79 -17.07 -1.99
CA ASN A 122 9.85 -16.68 -3.03
C ASN A 122 10.52 -16.55 -4.41
N ILE A 123 11.84 -16.39 -4.49
CA ILE A 123 12.57 -16.30 -5.77
C ILE A 123 12.40 -17.60 -6.56
N GLU A 124 12.70 -18.75 -5.94
CA GLU A 124 12.58 -20.04 -6.62
C GLU A 124 11.12 -20.40 -6.91
N SER A 125 10.23 -20.13 -5.94
CA SER A 125 8.80 -20.36 -6.14
C SER A 125 8.24 -19.51 -7.29
N THR A 126 8.70 -18.26 -7.44
CA THR A 126 8.28 -17.38 -8.54
C THR A 126 8.84 -17.84 -9.88
N ARG A 127 10.08 -18.38 -9.93
CA ARG A 127 10.59 -19.02 -11.15
C ARG A 127 9.75 -20.21 -11.60
N ALA A 128 9.38 -21.08 -10.67
CA ALA A 128 8.50 -22.21 -10.97
C ALA A 128 7.11 -21.74 -11.44
N ALA A 129 6.59 -20.66 -10.84
CA ALA A 129 5.34 -20.04 -11.28
C ALA A 129 5.45 -19.48 -12.70
N ILE A 130 6.55 -18.81 -13.06
CA ILE A 130 6.80 -18.32 -14.42
C ILE A 130 6.75 -19.46 -15.42
N GLN A 131 7.46 -20.56 -15.21
CA GLN A 131 7.44 -21.73 -16.09
C GLN A 131 6.03 -22.30 -16.28
N ARG A 132 5.23 -22.36 -15.22
CA ARG A 132 3.83 -22.77 -15.28
C ARG A 132 2.99 -21.81 -16.12
N TYR A 133 3.16 -20.49 -15.94
CA TYR A 133 2.40 -19.49 -16.70
C TYR A 133 2.84 -19.42 -18.17
N GLU A 134 4.10 -19.70 -18.50
CA GLU A 134 4.57 -19.89 -19.88
C GLU A 134 3.82 -21.04 -20.57
N GLN A 135 3.64 -22.18 -19.88
CA GLN A 135 2.85 -23.30 -20.40
C GLN A 135 1.37 -22.91 -20.59
N ILE A 136 0.76 -22.20 -19.64
CA ILE A 136 -0.62 -21.71 -19.77
C ILE A 136 -0.75 -20.79 -21.00
N VAL A 137 0.18 -19.87 -21.20
CA VAL A 137 0.20 -18.96 -22.35
C VAL A 137 0.37 -19.73 -23.66
N ALA A 138 1.28 -20.70 -23.71
CA ALA A 138 1.51 -21.56 -24.88
C ALA A 138 0.28 -22.40 -25.26
N GLN A 139 -0.58 -22.72 -24.29
CA GLN A 139 -1.86 -23.42 -24.49
C GLN A 139 -3.01 -22.48 -24.83
N GLY A 140 -2.78 -21.18 -25.03
CA GLY A 140 -3.80 -20.19 -25.38
C GLY A 140 -4.42 -19.45 -24.19
N GLY A 141 -3.89 -19.65 -22.97
CA GLY A 141 -4.38 -18.94 -21.78
C GLY A 141 -5.68 -19.51 -21.21
N TRP A 142 -6.55 -18.64 -20.75
CA TRP A 142 -7.84 -18.98 -20.15
C TRP A 142 -9.00 -18.18 -20.76
N PRO A 143 -10.26 -18.69 -20.61
CA PRO A 143 -11.43 -18.00 -21.15
C PRO A 143 -11.71 -16.69 -20.40
N VAL A 144 -12.30 -15.74 -21.12
CA VAL A 144 -12.84 -14.49 -20.57
C VAL A 144 -14.25 -14.75 -20.04
N LEU A 145 -14.52 -14.30 -18.83
CA LEU A 145 -15.80 -14.44 -18.15
C LEU A 145 -16.69 -13.22 -18.42
N PRO A 146 -18.01 -13.41 -18.62
CA PRO A 146 -18.95 -12.30 -18.72
C PRO A 146 -19.03 -11.54 -17.38
N ALA A 147 -19.29 -10.24 -17.45
CA ALA A 147 -19.44 -9.37 -16.27
C ALA A 147 -20.84 -9.55 -15.63
N VAL A 148 -21.13 -10.76 -15.15
CA VAL A 148 -22.38 -11.10 -14.49
C VAL A 148 -22.11 -11.64 -13.07
N ALA A 149 -23.06 -11.43 -12.18
CA ALA A 149 -22.98 -11.99 -10.84
C ALA A 149 -23.11 -13.53 -10.88
N MET A 150 -22.23 -14.22 -10.16
CA MET A 150 -22.23 -15.68 -9.99
C MET A 150 -22.09 -16.00 -8.50
N LYS A 151 -22.98 -16.85 -7.98
CA LYS A 151 -23.07 -17.20 -6.55
C LYS A 151 -23.39 -18.68 -6.36
N PRO A 152 -23.25 -19.24 -5.16
CA PRO A 152 -23.61 -20.63 -4.89
C PRO A 152 -24.99 -21.01 -5.44
N GLY A 153 -25.09 -22.13 -6.14
CA GLY A 153 -26.29 -22.60 -6.81
C GLY A 153 -26.56 -21.98 -8.19
N SER A 154 -25.74 -21.04 -8.67
CA SER A 154 -25.82 -20.57 -10.05
C SER A 154 -25.47 -21.71 -11.02
N THR A 155 -26.12 -21.74 -12.18
CA THR A 155 -25.89 -22.74 -13.25
C THR A 155 -25.81 -22.04 -14.60
N GLY A 156 -25.30 -22.75 -15.61
CA GLY A 156 -25.29 -22.30 -17.00
C GLY A 156 -23.88 -22.09 -17.59
N PRO A 157 -23.82 -21.65 -18.87
CA PRO A 157 -22.56 -21.58 -19.63
C PRO A 157 -21.48 -20.71 -18.97
N GLN A 158 -21.86 -19.64 -18.27
CA GLN A 158 -20.93 -18.79 -17.54
C GLN A 158 -20.23 -19.54 -16.39
N ILE A 159 -20.89 -20.55 -15.79
CA ILE A 159 -20.32 -21.37 -14.72
C ILE A 159 -19.33 -22.37 -15.32
N GLU A 160 -19.59 -22.95 -16.48
CA GLU A 160 -18.63 -23.78 -17.20
C GLU A 160 -17.34 -23.00 -17.52
N LEU A 161 -17.45 -21.75 -18.00
CA LEU A 161 -16.31 -20.89 -18.23
C LEU A 161 -15.53 -20.61 -16.93
N LEU A 162 -16.23 -20.39 -15.82
CA LEU A 162 -15.63 -20.20 -14.51
C LEU A 162 -14.87 -21.44 -14.05
N HIS A 163 -15.42 -22.63 -14.19
CA HIS A 163 -14.73 -23.90 -13.90
C HIS A 163 -13.41 -23.99 -14.66
N ARG A 164 -13.46 -23.86 -15.99
CA ARG A 164 -12.26 -23.92 -16.84
C ARG A 164 -11.23 -22.87 -16.45
N ARG A 165 -11.67 -21.63 -16.13
CA ARG A 165 -10.79 -20.54 -15.68
C ARG A 165 -10.07 -20.90 -14.38
N LEU A 166 -10.78 -21.45 -13.41
CA LEU A 166 -10.24 -21.81 -12.09
C LEU A 166 -9.39 -23.10 -12.14
N GLU A 167 -9.71 -24.06 -13.01
CA GLU A 167 -8.91 -25.24 -13.25
C GLU A 167 -7.55 -24.90 -13.87
N ILE A 168 -7.54 -24.10 -14.94
CA ILE A 168 -6.29 -23.67 -15.60
C ILE A 168 -5.39 -22.91 -14.63
N SER A 169 -5.94 -22.04 -13.78
CA SER A 169 -5.17 -21.31 -12.79
C SER A 169 -4.79 -22.16 -11.56
N GLY A 170 -5.39 -23.36 -11.38
CA GLY A 170 -5.16 -24.27 -10.28
C GLY A 170 -5.81 -23.83 -8.97
N ASP A 171 -6.84 -23.04 -9.06
CA ASP A 171 -7.67 -22.68 -7.91
C ASP A 171 -8.72 -23.74 -7.64
N LEU A 172 -9.34 -24.31 -8.70
CA LEU A 172 -10.24 -25.46 -8.61
C LEU A 172 -9.43 -26.75 -8.75
N ILE A 173 -9.43 -27.57 -7.71
CA ILE A 173 -8.73 -28.85 -7.63
C ILE A 173 -9.73 -29.91 -7.22
N GLY A 174 -9.71 -31.07 -7.92
CA GLY A 174 -10.58 -32.18 -7.60
C GLY A 174 -11.90 -32.14 -8.40
N GLN A 175 -12.89 -32.90 -7.91
CA GLN A 175 -14.19 -33.03 -8.60
C GLN A 175 -15.11 -31.89 -8.21
N SER A 176 -15.83 -31.37 -9.19
CA SER A 176 -16.88 -30.37 -9.08
C SER A 176 -18.04 -30.81 -9.97
N ILE A 177 -19.26 -30.37 -9.65
CA ILE A 177 -20.44 -30.67 -10.48
C ILE A 177 -20.38 -29.80 -11.72
N PRO A 178 -20.32 -30.36 -12.93
CA PRO A 178 -20.27 -29.59 -14.17
C PRO A 178 -21.43 -28.58 -14.26
N ASN A 179 -21.10 -27.36 -14.70
CA ASN A 179 -22.07 -26.26 -14.89
C ASN A 179 -22.82 -25.81 -13.62
N GLU A 180 -22.38 -26.22 -12.43
CA GLU A 180 -22.96 -25.79 -11.15
C GLU A 180 -21.94 -25.05 -10.30
N TYR A 181 -22.35 -23.96 -9.68
CA TYR A 181 -21.56 -23.24 -8.68
C TYR A 181 -21.71 -23.96 -7.33
N ASP A 182 -21.05 -25.10 -7.23
CA ASP A 182 -21.08 -26.00 -6.07
C ASP A 182 -20.09 -25.57 -4.95
N ALA A 183 -19.99 -26.34 -3.89
CA ALA A 183 -19.10 -26.05 -2.77
C ALA A 183 -17.61 -26.04 -3.17
N ALA A 184 -17.20 -26.83 -4.18
CA ALA A 184 -15.83 -26.85 -4.69
C ALA A 184 -15.50 -25.54 -5.42
N VAL A 185 -16.44 -25.02 -6.21
CA VAL A 185 -16.30 -23.71 -6.87
C VAL A 185 -16.26 -22.57 -5.85
N VAL A 186 -17.11 -22.62 -4.80
CA VAL A 186 -17.05 -21.65 -3.69
C VAL A 186 -15.65 -21.60 -3.08
N ALA A 187 -15.07 -22.76 -2.76
CA ALA A 187 -13.73 -22.86 -2.18
C ALA A 187 -12.66 -22.34 -3.16
N ALA A 188 -12.76 -22.68 -4.43
CA ALA A 188 -11.86 -22.22 -5.48
C ALA A 188 -11.91 -20.69 -5.67
N VAL A 189 -13.10 -20.09 -5.66
CA VAL A 189 -13.28 -18.63 -5.76
C VAL A 189 -12.72 -17.94 -4.52
N LYS A 190 -12.94 -18.47 -3.31
CA LYS A 190 -12.32 -17.94 -2.08
C LYS A 190 -10.80 -17.94 -2.17
N LYS A 191 -10.20 -19.06 -2.63
CA LYS A 191 -8.76 -19.18 -2.86
C LYS A 191 -8.26 -18.16 -3.88
N PHE A 192 -8.98 -18.04 -5.01
CA PHE A 192 -8.67 -17.04 -6.03
C PHE A 192 -8.71 -15.62 -5.45
N GLN A 193 -9.80 -15.24 -4.78
CA GLN A 193 -9.95 -13.92 -4.17
C GLN A 193 -8.82 -13.62 -3.17
N HIS A 194 -8.54 -14.54 -2.26
CA HIS A 194 -7.48 -14.40 -1.26
C HIS A 194 -6.11 -14.10 -1.89
N ARG A 195 -5.68 -14.96 -2.85
CA ARG A 195 -4.37 -14.78 -3.51
C ARG A 195 -4.32 -13.56 -4.45
N HIS A 196 -5.45 -12.95 -4.77
CA HIS A 196 -5.54 -11.67 -5.49
C HIS A 196 -5.74 -10.46 -4.55
N GLY A 197 -5.66 -10.65 -3.23
CA GLY A 197 -5.81 -9.57 -2.24
C GLY A 197 -7.23 -9.06 -2.10
N LEU A 198 -8.22 -9.86 -2.51
CA LEU A 198 -9.64 -9.59 -2.39
C LEU A 198 -10.23 -10.31 -1.17
N PRO A 199 -11.27 -9.79 -0.52
CA PRO A 199 -11.97 -10.50 0.54
C PRO A 199 -12.50 -11.84 0.04
N PRO A 200 -12.22 -12.96 0.73
CA PRO A 200 -12.57 -14.30 0.26
C PRO A 200 -14.04 -14.64 0.55
N THR A 201 -14.95 -13.95 -0.12
CA THR A 201 -16.41 -14.13 0.02
C THR A 201 -16.89 -15.44 -0.60
N GLY A 202 -16.21 -15.93 -1.62
CA GLY A 202 -16.65 -17.07 -2.43
C GLY A 202 -17.84 -16.72 -3.34
N ILE A 203 -18.07 -15.44 -3.60
CA ILE A 203 -19.13 -14.92 -4.45
C ILE A 203 -18.51 -13.98 -5.48
N ILE A 204 -18.97 -14.00 -6.70
CA ILE A 204 -18.60 -13.09 -7.78
C ILE A 204 -19.78 -12.16 -8.01
N ASP A 205 -19.88 -11.12 -7.18
CA ASP A 205 -20.96 -10.13 -7.19
C ASP A 205 -20.49 -8.72 -7.49
N ASN A 206 -19.18 -8.54 -7.66
CA ASN A 206 -18.56 -7.25 -7.87
C ASN A 206 -17.64 -7.25 -9.10
N ARG A 207 -17.47 -6.08 -9.65
CA ARG A 207 -16.63 -5.81 -10.81
C ARG A 207 -15.17 -6.23 -10.59
N VAL A 208 -14.62 -5.98 -9.40
CA VAL A 208 -13.19 -6.19 -9.11
C VAL A 208 -12.79 -7.67 -9.21
N THR A 209 -13.65 -8.60 -8.74
CA THR A 209 -13.36 -10.04 -8.87
C THR A 209 -13.40 -10.50 -10.34
N VAL A 210 -14.37 -10.02 -11.13
CA VAL A 210 -14.47 -10.36 -12.57
C VAL A 210 -13.27 -9.80 -13.34
N GLU A 211 -12.88 -8.55 -13.09
CA GLU A 211 -11.70 -7.93 -13.70
C GLU A 211 -10.43 -8.71 -13.38
N ALA A 212 -10.23 -9.11 -12.12
CA ALA A 212 -9.08 -9.93 -11.73
C ALA A 212 -9.05 -11.31 -12.41
N LEU A 213 -10.23 -11.96 -12.61
CA LEU A 213 -10.37 -13.22 -13.33
C LEU A 213 -10.04 -13.06 -14.83
N ASN A 214 -10.37 -11.92 -15.41
CA ASN A 214 -10.24 -11.66 -16.84
C ASN A 214 -8.88 -11.08 -17.27
N ILE A 215 -7.99 -10.74 -16.36
CA ILE A 215 -6.64 -10.33 -16.75
C ILE A 215 -5.96 -11.48 -17.50
N PRO A 216 -5.50 -11.26 -18.76
CA PRO A 216 -4.92 -12.32 -19.60
C PRO A 216 -3.70 -13.01 -19.00
N ALA A 217 -3.49 -14.29 -19.36
CA ALA A 217 -2.39 -15.09 -18.84
C ALA A 217 -0.99 -14.53 -19.17
N ASN A 218 -0.82 -13.98 -20.37
CA ASN A 218 0.43 -13.32 -20.79
C ASN A 218 0.72 -12.06 -19.97
N VAL A 219 -0.29 -11.28 -19.59
CA VAL A 219 -0.14 -10.13 -18.70
C VAL A 219 0.32 -10.59 -17.31
N ARG A 220 -0.28 -11.66 -16.77
CA ARG A 220 0.14 -12.26 -15.49
C ARG A 220 1.56 -12.82 -15.55
N LEU A 221 1.95 -13.42 -16.68
CA LEU A 221 3.33 -13.87 -16.91
C LEU A 221 4.31 -12.70 -16.87
N GLY A 222 4.04 -11.61 -17.61
CA GLY A 222 4.87 -10.41 -17.60
C GLY A 222 5.00 -9.80 -16.20
N GLN A 223 3.91 -9.79 -15.45
CA GLN A 223 3.87 -9.33 -14.07
C GLN A 223 4.79 -10.18 -13.17
N LEU A 224 4.76 -11.51 -13.28
CA LEU A 224 5.66 -12.40 -12.53
C LEU A 224 7.13 -12.17 -12.90
N GLN A 225 7.44 -12.01 -14.18
CA GLN A 225 8.80 -11.76 -14.66
C GLN A 225 9.36 -10.44 -14.11
N ALA A 226 8.61 -9.35 -14.17
CA ALA A 226 9.01 -8.06 -13.60
C ALA A 226 9.27 -8.15 -12.10
N ASN A 227 8.43 -8.87 -11.38
CA ASN A 227 8.55 -9.00 -9.92
C ASN A 227 9.62 -10.00 -9.47
N LEU A 228 9.98 -11.00 -10.30
CA LEU A 228 11.13 -11.84 -10.02
C LEU A 228 12.41 -11.01 -9.93
N ALA A 229 12.61 -10.06 -10.83
CA ALA A 229 13.77 -9.16 -10.80
C ALA A 229 13.81 -8.32 -9.50
N ARG A 230 12.64 -7.79 -9.06
CA ARG A 230 12.54 -7.04 -7.80
C ARG A 230 12.85 -7.93 -6.58
N LEU A 231 12.31 -9.13 -6.53
CA LEU A 231 12.60 -10.10 -5.46
C LEU A 231 14.08 -10.45 -5.39
N GLN A 232 14.72 -10.69 -6.53
CA GLN A 232 16.16 -11.00 -6.62
C GLN A 232 17.04 -9.84 -6.12
N SER A 233 16.61 -8.60 -6.36
CA SER A 233 17.31 -7.40 -5.89
C SER A 233 17.13 -7.15 -4.40
N LEU A 234 15.92 -7.32 -3.87
CA LEU A 234 15.56 -6.87 -2.52
C LEU A 234 15.67 -7.97 -1.47
N ALA A 235 15.19 -9.17 -1.73
CA ALA A 235 15.05 -10.20 -0.71
C ALA A 235 16.38 -10.69 -0.10
N PRO A 236 17.51 -10.80 -0.83
CA PRO A 236 18.78 -11.23 -0.25
C PRO A 236 19.35 -10.25 0.79
N SER A 237 18.99 -8.96 0.71
CA SER A 237 19.45 -7.92 1.61
C SER A 237 18.52 -7.67 2.78
N ALA A 238 17.35 -8.33 2.83
CA ALA A 238 16.39 -8.16 3.90
C ALA A 238 16.96 -8.68 5.24
N ALA A 239 16.74 -7.92 6.31
CA ALA A 239 17.15 -8.30 7.66
C ALA A 239 16.35 -9.51 8.17
N ALA A 240 16.82 -10.18 9.23
CA ALA A 240 16.07 -11.26 9.85
C ALA A 240 14.79 -10.78 10.57
N THR A 241 14.77 -9.51 11.01
CA THR A 241 13.62 -8.87 11.68
C THR A 241 13.42 -7.49 11.04
N TYR A 242 12.23 -7.24 10.50
CA TYR A 242 11.92 -6.02 9.75
C TYR A 242 10.40 -5.77 9.64
N VAL A 243 10.05 -4.55 9.23
CA VAL A 243 8.72 -4.21 8.72
C VAL A 243 8.79 -4.14 7.20
N ALA A 244 7.87 -4.77 6.49
CA ALA A 244 7.70 -4.59 5.05
C ALA A 244 6.35 -3.95 4.75
N VAL A 245 6.34 -2.90 3.93
CA VAL A 245 5.15 -2.35 3.31
C VAL A 245 5.13 -2.81 1.86
N ASN A 246 4.20 -3.69 1.50
CA ASN A 246 3.99 -4.04 0.11
C ASN A 246 2.93 -3.11 -0.49
N ILE A 247 3.38 -2.14 -1.27
CA ILE A 247 2.56 -1.03 -1.79
C ILE A 247 1.37 -1.52 -2.63
N PRO A 248 1.55 -2.37 -3.67
CA PRO A 248 0.43 -2.86 -4.47
C PRO A 248 -0.57 -3.72 -3.68
N ALA A 249 -0.11 -4.35 -2.58
CA ALA A 249 -0.97 -5.10 -1.69
C ALA A 249 -1.74 -4.22 -0.70
N ALA A 250 -1.33 -2.95 -0.55
CA ALA A 250 -1.78 -2.08 0.53
C ALA A 250 -1.74 -2.83 1.87
N GLN A 251 -0.55 -3.37 2.23
CA GLN A 251 -0.35 -4.27 3.36
C GLN A 251 0.98 -4.01 4.04
N VAL A 252 0.99 -4.13 5.37
CA VAL A 252 2.19 -4.08 6.21
C VAL A 252 2.41 -5.44 6.86
N GLU A 253 3.64 -5.92 6.82
CA GLU A 253 4.07 -7.17 7.46
C GLU A 253 5.14 -6.85 8.51
N ALA A 254 4.94 -7.36 9.72
CA ALA A 254 6.00 -7.48 10.71
C ALA A 254 6.61 -8.88 10.57
N VAL A 255 7.92 -8.93 10.33
CA VAL A 255 8.64 -10.18 10.06
C VAL A 255 9.73 -10.39 11.10
N SER A 256 9.81 -11.59 11.65
CA SER A 256 10.87 -12.00 12.57
C SER A 256 11.30 -13.44 12.28
N GLY A 257 12.61 -13.67 12.15
CA GLY A 257 13.14 -15.01 11.86
C GLY A 257 12.63 -15.63 10.55
N GLY A 258 12.30 -14.78 9.55
CA GLY A 258 11.76 -15.25 8.28
C GLY A 258 10.29 -15.69 8.32
N GLN A 259 9.57 -15.34 9.37
CA GLN A 259 8.14 -15.60 9.55
C GLN A 259 7.38 -14.27 9.71
N VAL A 260 6.18 -14.18 9.14
CA VAL A 260 5.27 -13.07 9.42
C VAL A 260 4.69 -13.27 10.83
N VAL A 261 4.95 -12.33 11.72
CA VAL A 261 4.43 -12.35 13.10
C VAL A 261 3.15 -11.53 13.26
N SER A 262 2.96 -10.52 12.41
CA SER A 262 1.67 -9.83 12.25
C SER A 262 1.54 -9.25 10.84
N ARG A 263 0.31 -9.13 10.38
CA ARG A 263 -0.04 -8.59 9.07
C ARG A 263 -1.16 -7.58 9.25
N HIS A 264 -1.04 -6.43 8.58
CA HIS A 264 -1.95 -5.31 8.75
C HIS A 264 -2.42 -4.82 7.38
N ALA A 265 -3.72 -4.59 7.25
CA ALA A 265 -4.22 -3.84 6.11
C ALA A 265 -3.68 -2.40 6.17
N ALA A 266 -3.40 -1.82 5.02
CA ALA A 266 -2.91 -0.46 4.93
C ALA A 266 -3.68 0.36 3.89
N VAL A 267 -3.50 1.68 3.94
CA VAL A 267 -3.87 2.60 2.86
C VAL A 267 -2.61 3.29 2.40
N VAL A 268 -2.29 3.15 1.12
CA VAL A 268 -1.11 3.74 0.48
C VAL A 268 -1.47 4.93 -0.40
N GLY A 269 -0.49 5.59 -0.98
CA GLY A 269 -0.66 6.76 -1.83
C GLY A 269 -1.50 6.46 -3.08
N LYS A 270 -2.31 7.46 -3.47
CA LYS A 270 -2.99 7.42 -4.76
C LYS A 270 -2.00 7.62 -5.93
N PRO A 271 -2.35 7.23 -7.18
CA PRO A 271 -1.41 7.33 -8.31
C PRO A 271 -0.80 8.71 -8.50
N GLU A 272 -1.54 9.79 -8.23
CA GLU A 272 -1.06 11.18 -8.37
C GLU A 272 -0.16 11.63 -7.20
N ARG A 273 -0.12 10.83 -6.12
CA ARG A 273 0.71 11.06 -4.92
C ARG A 273 1.20 9.71 -4.39
N PRO A 274 2.05 9.01 -5.15
CA PRO A 274 2.42 7.63 -4.83
C PRO A 274 3.21 7.53 -3.52
N THR A 275 3.05 6.39 -2.85
CA THR A 275 3.98 5.97 -1.79
C THR A 275 5.29 5.58 -2.44
N PRO A 276 6.44 6.18 -2.05
CA PRO A 276 7.73 5.84 -2.65
C PRO A 276 8.24 4.47 -2.18
N GLU A 277 8.99 3.80 -3.05
CA GLU A 277 9.83 2.67 -2.66
C GLU A 277 11.07 3.18 -1.91
N LEU A 278 11.34 2.60 -0.74
CA LEU A 278 12.48 3.01 0.09
C LEU A 278 12.92 1.89 1.05
N SER A 279 14.14 2.02 1.54
CA SER A 279 14.68 1.26 2.66
C SER A 279 15.16 2.23 3.73
N SER A 280 14.75 2.00 4.98
CA SER A 280 15.11 2.85 6.10
C SER A 280 15.10 2.03 7.41
N LYS A 281 15.10 2.72 8.56
CA LYS A 281 14.97 2.10 9.87
C LYS A 281 14.03 2.92 10.73
N VAL A 282 13.04 2.27 11.33
CA VAL A 282 12.16 2.88 12.32
C VAL A 282 13.02 3.29 13.55
N GLN A 283 12.93 4.55 13.93
CA GLN A 283 13.71 5.13 15.02
C GLN A 283 12.86 5.59 16.18
N GLU A 284 11.59 5.90 15.94
CA GLU A 284 10.72 6.51 16.93
C GLU A 284 9.25 6.19 16.67
N VAL A 285 8.50 6.03 17.74
CA VAL A 285 7.04 5.93 17.74
C VAL A 285 6.49 7.11 18.55
N ASN A 286 5.63 7.91 17.91
CA ASN A 286 5.02 9.07 18.55
C ASN A 286 3.55 8.73 18.87
N PHE A 287 3.15 8.91 20.14
CA PHE A 287 1.78 8.75 20.62
C PHE A 287 1.11 10.11 20.77
N ASN A 288 -0.16 10.22 20.37
CA ASN A 288 -0.90 11.47 20.32
C ASN A 288 -0.12 12.59 19.60
N PRO A 289 0.34 12.36 18.35
CA PRO A 289 1.26 13.26 17.68
C PRO A 289 0.60 14.56 17.23
N TYR A 290 1.37 15.65 17.22
CA TYR A 290 1.06 16.78 16.34
C TYR A 290 1.22 16.35 14.88
N TRP A 291 0.31 16.82 14.03
CA TRP A 291 0.52 16.70 12.58
C TRP A 291 1.00 18.03 12.01
N TYR A 292 2.28 18.10 11.69
CA TYR A 292 2.85 19.22 10.93
C TYR A 292 2.51 19.03 9.46
N VAL A 293 1.75 19.98 8.90
CA VAL A 293 1.19 19.84 7.55
C VAL A 293 2.29 20.04 6.49
N PRO A 294 2.56 19.06 5.63
CA PRO A 294 3.54 19.18 4.56
C PRO A 294 3.15 20.28 3.56
N LYS A 295 4.14 20.98 2.98
CA LYS A 295 3.89 22.04 2.00
C LYS A 295 3.03 21.58 0.83
N SER A 296 3.24 20.37 0.32
CA SER A 296 2.42 19.80 -0.75
C SER A 296 0.93 19.68 -0.40
N ILE A 297 0.61 19.37 0.86
CA ILE A 297 -0.77 19.32 1.36
C ILE A 297 -1.32 20.73 1.60
N ILE A 298 -0.49 21.68 2.06
CA ILE A 298 -0.92 23.07 2.17
C ILE A 298 -1.40 23.57 0.82
N TYR A 299 -0.62 23.35 -0.25
CA TYR A 299 -0.96 23.80 -1.60
C TYR A 299 -2.18 23.08 -2.19
N LYS A 300 -2.20 21.76 -2.09
CA LYS A 300 -3.17 20.94 -2.84
C LYS A 300 -4.49 20.74 -2.11
N ASP A 301 -4.48 20.79 -0.76
CA ASP A 301 -5.65 20.40 0.03
C ASP A 301 -6.06 21.46 1.04
N LEU A 302 -5.12 21.99 1.85
CA LEU A 302 -5.45 22.88 2.96
C LEU A 302 -5.97 24.24 2.52
N VAL A 303 -5.27 24.92 1.61
CA VAL A 303 -5.67 26.25 1.14
C VAL A 303 -6.99 26.20 0.37
N PRO A 304 -7.23 25.30 -0.60
CA PRO A 304 -8.54 25.14 -1.22
C PRO A 304 -9.67 24.89 -0.22
N LYS A 305 -9.42 24.06 0.79
CA LYS A 305 -10.40 23.77 1.86
C LYS A 305 -10.67 25.00 2.73
N GLY A 306 -9.61 25.76 3.08
CA GLY A 306 -9.71 27.02 3.81
C GLY A 306 -10.56 28.06 3.07
N GLN A 307 -10.40 28.17 1.77
CA GLN A 307 -11.21 29.02 0.91
C GLN A 307 -12.69 28.60 0.90
N GLU A 308 -12.95 27.27 0.87
CA GLU A 308 -14.31 26.73 0.95
C GLU A 308 -14.99 27.11 2.26
N PHE A 309 -14.30 26.91 3.40
CA PHE A 309 -14.79 27.27 4.73
C PHE A 309 -15.03 28.78 4.85
N ALA A 310 -14.10 29.60 4.38
CA ALA A 310 -14.22 31.05 4.41
C ALA A 310 -15.45 31.53 3.62
N ARG A 311 -15.74 30.96 2.45
CA ARG A 311 -16.95 31.27 1.67
C ARG A 311 -18.25 30.93 2.42
N LYS A 312 -18.21 29.95 3.34
CA LYS A 312 -19.33 29.57 4.20
C LYS A 312 -19.37 30.36 5.51
N GLY A 313 -18.45 31.29 5.74
CA GLY A 313 -18.32 32.03 7.00
C GLY A 313 -17.83 31.16 8.18
N GLN A 314 -17.22 30.00 7.90
CA GLN A 314 -16.76 29.05 8.89
C GLN A 314 -15.26 29.15 9.13
N ASP A 315 -14.82 28.87 10.35
CA ASP A 315 -13.41 28.82 10.73
C ASP A 315 -12.88 27.37 10.62
N MET A 316 -12.16 27.08 9.55
CA MET A 316 -11.57 25.77 9.32
C MET A 316 -10.53 25.41 10.38
N MET A 317 -9.73 26.38 10.84
CA MET A 317 -8.68 26.12 11.83
C MET A 317 -9.27 25.65 13.15
N ALA A 318 -10.36 26.29 13.59
CA ALA A 318 -11.10 25.88 14.78
C ALA A 318 -11.77 24.51 14.57
N ALA A 319 -12.41 24.28 13.41
CA ALA A 319 -13.10 23.04 13.10
C ALA A 319 -12.18 21.80 13.09
N TYR A 320 -10.91 21.99 12.66
CA TYR A 320 -9.94 20.89 12.60
C TYR A 320 -8.87 20.95 13.68
N HIS A 321 -9.04 21.74 14.74
CA HIS A 321 -8.10 21.89 15.84
C HIS A 321 -6.67 22.19 15.31
N MET A 322 -6.56 23.19 14.45
CA MET A 322 -5.30 23.56 13.80
C MET A 322 -4.77 24.90 14.30
N GLU A 323 -3.47 25.04 14.22
CA GLU A 323 -2.72 26.28 14.50
C GLU A 323 -1.90 26.66 13.28
N ALA A 324 -1.74 27.96 13.06
CA ALA A 324 -0.92 28.52 11.99
C ALA A 324 0.19 29.39 12.57
N PHE A 325 1.34 29.40 11.91
CA PHE A 325 2.52 30.16 12.28
C PHE A 325 3.12 30.83 11.03
N ASP A 326 3.66 32.01 11.20
CA ASP A 326 4.46 32.68 10.17
C ASP A 326 5.84 31.98 9.98
N ALA A 327 6.65 32.50 9.05
CA ALA A 327 8.00 31.97 8.81
C ALA A 327 8.96 32.14 9.99
N ALA A 328 8.69 33.09 10.88
CA ALA A 328 9.46 33.33 12.11
C ALA A 328 8.98 32.46 13.29
N GLY A 329 7.87 31.71 13.11
CA GLY A 329 7.29 30.88 14.15
C GLY A 329 6.29 31.61 15.06
N ASN A 330 5.89 32.83 14.75
CA ASN A 330 4.87 33.54 15.52
C ASN A 330 3.48 32.99 15.19
N PRO A 331 2.59 32.82 16.20
CA PRO A 331 1.25 32.31 15.96
C PRO A 331 0.40 33.33 15.17
N ILE A 332 -0.38 32.81 14.24
CA ILE A 332 -1.32 33.58 13.42
C ILE A 332 -2.74 33.25 13.90
N PRO A 333 -3.54 34.24 14.36
CA PRO A 333 -4.91 33.99 14.74
C PRO A 333 -5.75 33.43 13.58
N SER A 334 -6.54 32.39 13.81
CA SER A 334 -7.28 31.68 12.76
C SER A 334 -8.15 32.61 11.89
N ARG A 335 -8.84 33.55 12.52
CA ARG A 335 -9.74 34.51 11.84
C ARG A 335 -9.01 35.58 11.04
N SER A 336 -7.69 35.75 11.23
CA SER A 336 -6.89 36.69 10.46
C SER A 336 -6.32 36.10 9.16
N ILE A 337 -6.48 34.77 8.97
CA ILE A 337 -5.98 34.07 7.79
C ILE A 337 -6.86 34.41 6.58
N ASN A 338 -6.30 35.14 5.61
CA ASN A 338 -6.92 35.31 4.31
C ASN A 338 -6.49 34.15 3.39
N TRP A 339 -7.35 33.14 3.25
CA TRP A 339 -7.08 31.95 2.44
C TRP A 339 -6.91 32.24 0.94
N SER A 340 -7.29 33.42 0.46
CA SER A 340 -7.08 33.85 -0.93
C SER A 340 -5.78 34.64 -1.14
N ASP A 341 -5.06 34.96 -0.06
CA ASP A 341 -3.78 35.66 -0.14
C ASP A 341 -2.66 34.63 -0.41
N PRO A 342 -1.81 34.86 -1.46
CA PRO A 342 -0.66 34.00 -1.71
C PRO A 342 0.30 33.85 -0.52
N ALA A 343 0.33 34.78 0.42
CA ALA A 343 1.14 34.72 1.62
C ALA A 343 0.83 33.48 2.50
N VAL A 344 -0.39 32.95 2.40
CA VAL A 344 -0.82 31.76 3.17
C VAL A 344 0.03 30.53 2.88
N TYR A 345 0.61 30.42 1.68
CA TYR A 345 1.50 29.33 1.30
C TYR A 345 2.84 29.33 2.05
N ASN A 346 3.23 30.46 2.63
CA ASN A 346 4.45 30.58 3.43
C ASN A 346 4.22 30.23 4.90
N TYR A 347 2.96 30.12 5.34
CA TYR A 347 2.65 29.76 6.72
C TYR A 347 2.97 28.28 6.97
N ASN A 348 3.26 27.98 8.24
CA ASN A 348 3.37 26.63 8.76
C ASN A 348 2.08 26.30 9.52
N PHE A 349 1.56 25.11 9.29
CA PHE A 349 0.35 24.67 9.95
C PHE A 349 0.62 23.38 10.72
N ARG A 350 0.00 23.25 11.89
CA ARG A 350 -0.01 21.99 12.63
C ARG A 350 -1.43 21.70 13.15
N GLN A 351 -1.79 20.42 13.16
CA GLN A 351 -3.00 19.95 13.80
C GLN A 351 -2.66 19.41 15.19
N LEU A 352 -3.48 19.78 16.18
CA LEU A 352 -3.34 19.33 17.54
C LEU A 352 -3.72 17.85 17.70
N PRO A 353 -3.21 17.14 18.71
CA PRO A 353 -3.72 15.84 19.09
C PRO A 353 -5.20 15.90 19.47
N TRP A 354 -6.02 15.08 18.85
CA TRP A 354 -7.43 14.89 19.15
C TRP A 354 -7.97 13.68 18.40
N ALA A 355 -9.24 13.30 18.61
CA ALA A 355 -9.82 12.08 18.02
C ALA A 355 -9.78 12.05 16.49
N GLU A 356 -9.94 13.22 15.83
CA GLU A 356 -9.94 13.35 14.37
C GLU A 356 -8.61 13.89 13.81
N ASN A 357 -7.49 13.76 14.55
CA ASN A 357 -6.18 14.10 14.02
C ASN A 357 -5.87 13.24 12.79
N SER A 358 -5.38 13.85 11.72
CA SER A 358 -5.09 13.16 10.45
C SER A 358 -4.11 11.99 10.57
N LEU A 359 -3.22 12.03 11.59
CA LEU A 359 -2.30 10.93 11.90
C LEU A 359 -2.90 9.89 12.86
N GLY A 360 -4.12 10.12 13.34
CA GLY A 360 -4.71 9.30 14.40
C GLY A 360 -3.90 9.33 15.69
N PHE A 361 -3.85 8.21 16.39
CA PHE A 361 -3.24 8.08 17.70
C PHE A 361 -1.72 7.80 17.66
N ILE A 362 -1.22 7.16 16.61
CA ILE A 362 0.19 6.72 16.52
C ILE A 362 0.81 7.13 15.19
N LYS A 363 2.04 7.65 15.26
CA LYS A 363 2.94 7.84 14.13
C LYS A 363 4.20 7.00 14.34
N ILE A 364 4.63 6.24 13.32
CA ILE A 364 5.86 5.44 13.32
C ILE A 364 6.84 6.11 12.35
N ASN A 365 7.94 6.60 12.89
CA ASN A 365 8.86 7.51 12.24
C ASN A 365 10.15 6.83 11.80
N PHE A 366 10.60 7.15 10.60
CA PHE A 366 11.89 6.71 10.03
C PHE A 366 12.43 7.78 9.06
N PRO A 367 13.74 8.02 9.02
CA PRO A 367 14.33 9.04 8.16
C PRO A 367 14.23 8.63 6.69
N ASN A 368 13.76 9.55 5.84
CA ASN A 368 13.75 9.41 4.38
C ASN A 368 13.62 10.78 3.72
N LYS A 369 14.01 10.88 2.44
CA LYS A 369 13.98 12.12 1.66
C LYS A 369 12.55 12.59 1.28
N ASP A 370 11.60 11.66 1.26
CA ASP A 370 10.24 11.89 0.79
C ASP A 370 9.29 12.32 1.92
N ALA A 371 9.81 12.41 3.16
CA ALA A 371 9.08 12.77 4.37
C ALA A 371 7.82 11.92 4.61
N VAL A 372 7.85 10.64 4.21
CA VAL A 372 6.77 9.69 4.44
C VAL A 372 6.98 8.92 5.74
N TYR A 373 5.89 8.45 6.33
CA TYR A 373 5.88 7.68 7.57
C TYR A 373 4.69 6.70 7.57
N MET A 374 4.66 5.78 8.52
CA MET A 374 3.47 4.99 8.82
C MET A 374 2.69 5.65 9.97
N HIS A 375 1.36 5.57 9.93
CA HIS A 375 0.55 6.19 10.98
C HIS A 375 -0.84 5.58 11.10
N ASP A 376 -1.53 5.93 12.16
CA ASP A 376 -2.94 5.66 12.36
C ASP A 376 -3.84 6.59 11.49
N THR A 377 -5.13 6.42 11.58
CA THR A 377 -6.14 7.28 10.96
C THR A 377 -7.45 7.22 11.72
N PRO A 378 -8.20 8.32 11.85
CA PRO A 378 -9.58 8.28 12.35
C PRO A 378 -10.53 7.58 11.36
N LEU A 379 -10.20 7.57 10.06
CA LEU A 379 -11.02 6.98 9.00
C LEU A 379 -10.80 5.45 8.89
N LYS A 380 -11.22 4.71 9.91
CA LYS A 380 -11.04 3.25 9.97
C LYS A 380 -11.79 2.50 8.87
N SER A 381 -12.88 3.07 8.34
CA SER A 381 -13.67 2.50 7.24
C SER A 381 -12.88 2.33 5.93
N LEU A 382 -11.80 3.09 5.73
CA LEU A 382 -10.94 2.96 4.54
C LEU A 382 -10.30 1.57 4.43
N PHE A 383 -10.00 0.93 5.54
CA PHE A 383 -9.39 -0.41 5.53
C PHE A 383 -10.34 -1.49 4.98
N GLY A 384 -11.66 -1.26 5.01
CA GLY A 384 -12.69 -2.17 4.47
C GLY A 384 -12.88 -2.09 2.96
N ARG A 385 -12.23 -1.15 2.28
CA ARG A 385 -12.36 -1.00 0.83
C ARG A 385 -11.52 -2.05 0.08
N ASN A 386 -11.99 -2.45 -1.09
CA ASN A 386 -11.21 -3.31 -2.00
C ASN A 386 -9.98 -2.57 -2.52
N GLU A 387 -10.13 -1.28 -2.81
CA GLU A 387 -9.05 -0.38 -3.23
C GLU A 387 -8.65 0.51 -2.06
N ARG A 388 -7.38 0.44 -1.69
CA ARG A 388 -6.83 1.18 -0.54
C ARG A 388 -5.67 2.07 -0.96
N PHE A 389 -5.89 2.86 -2.02
CA PHE A 389 -4.91 3.76 -2.66
C PHE A 389 -5.42 5.20 -2.57
N ASP A 390 -5.48 5.74 -1.35
CA ASP A 390 -6.19 7.01 -1.07
C ASP A 390 -5.41 7.96 -0.13
N SER A 391 -4.12 7.71 0.10
CA SER A 391 -3.29 8.62 0.87
C SER A 391 -2.52 9.61 -0.02
N SER A 392 -1.87 10.58 0.60
CA SER A 392 -0.95 11.50 -0.08
C SER A 392 0.51 11.03 -0.01
N GLY A 393 0.75 9.72 0.06
CA GLY A 393 2.07 9.09 0.06
C GLY A 393 2.42 8.39 1.37
N CYS A 394 1.97 8.87 2.53
CA CYS A 394 2.14 8.17 3.81
C CYS A 394 1.29 6.90 3.88
N VAL A 395 1.66 5.97 4.74
CA VAL A 395 0.98 4.68 4.88
C VAL A 395 0.15 4.64 6.14
N ARG A 396 -1.19 4.57 5.99
CA ARG A 396 -2.09 4.35 7.12
C ARG A 396 -2.14 2.86 7.43
N VAL A 397 -2.09 2.51 8.72
CA VAL A 397 -1.96 1.12 9.16
C VAL A 397 -3.13 0.73 10.05
N HIS A 398 -3.83 -0.35 9.69
CA HIS A 398 -4.83 -0.98 10.55
C HIS A 398 -4.16 -1.66 11.75
N ASN A 399 -4.79 -1.61 12.92
CA ASN A 399 -4.24 -2.16 14.17
C ASN A 399 -2.79 -1.70 14.41
N VAL A 400 -2.56 -0.40 14.26
CA VAL A 400 -1.23 0.21 14.41
C VAL A 400 -0.69 0.06 15.83
N GLU A 401 -1.57 -0.07 16.83
CA GLU A 401 -1.23 -0.34 18.23
C GLU A 401 -0.47 -1.67 18.37
N GLY A 402 -0.96 -2.73 17.70
CA GLY A 402 -0.29 -4.04 17.66
C GLY A 402 1.08 -3.96 17.00
N LEU A 403 1.19 -3.24 15.90
CA LEU A 403 2.47 -3.01 15.22
C LEU A 403 3.44 -2.22 16.10
N ALA A 404 2.98 -1.15 16.76
CA ALA A 404 3.79 -0.32 17.64
C ALA A 404 4.29 -1.11 18.87
N ALA A 405 3.42 -1.92 19.50
CA ALA A 405 3.81 -2.79 20.62
C ALA A 405 4.90 -3.79 20.21
N TRP A 406 4.79 -4.36 18.99
CA TRP A 406 5.82 -5.27 18.47
C TRP A 406 7.14 -4.55 18.16
N ILE A 407 7.10 -3.35 17.56
CA ILE A 407 8.29 -2.52 17.28
C ILE A 407 9.01 -2.15 18.61
N LEU A 408 8.25 -1.85 19.64
CA LEU A 408 8.74 -1.43 20.96
C LEU A 408 8.95 -2.61 21.93
N ASN A 409 8.92 -3.85 21.45
CA ASN A 409 9.10 -5.02 22.30
C ASN A 409 10.40 -4.94 23.13
N GLY A 410 10.29 -5.31 24.41
CA GLY A 410 11.41 -5.24 25.36
C GLY A 410 11.65 -3.86 26.00
N THR A 411 10.83 -2.85 25.70
CA THR A 411 10.93 -1.49 26.26
C THR A 411 9.88 -1.18 27.33
N GLY A 412 9.01 -2.14 27.65
CA GLY A 412 7.86 -1.93 28.56
C GLY A 412 6.66 -1.26 27.91
N TRP A 413 6.65 -1.10 26.58
CA TRP A 413 5.52 -0.61 25.79
C TRP A 413 4.73 -1.76 25.20
N ASP A 414 3.87 -2.35 26.03
CA ASP A 414 2.89 -3.35 25.62
C ASP A 414 1.53 -2.71 25.23
N LEU A 415 0.58 -3.53 24.80
CA LEU A 415 -0.75 -3.06 24.44
C LEU A 415 -1.51 -2.40 25.59
N GLN A 416 -1.24 -2.82 26.84
CA GLN A 416 -1.90 -2.24 28.02
C GLN A 416 -1.40 -0.80 28.24
N ARG A 417 -0.10 -0.58 28.19
CA ARG A 417 0.47 0.78 28.31
C ARG A 417 0.05 1.68 27.16
N ILE A 418 0.03 1.15 25.93
CA ILE A 418 -0.43 1.89 24.76
C ILE A 418 -1.90 2.30 24.92
N ALA A 419 -2.75 1.39 25.39
CA ALA A 419 -4.17 1.70 25.66
C ALA A 419 -4.34 2.76 26.77
N GLN A 420 -3.49 2.73 27.81
CA GLN A 420 -3.49 3.74 28.86
C GLN A 420 -3.15 5.14 28.32
N VAL A 421 -2.10 5.24 27.51
CA VAL A 421 -1.69 6.52 26.88
C VAL A 421 -2.76 7.03 25.91
N LYS A 422 -3.46 6.13 25.23
CA LYS A 422 -4.60 6.50 24.41
C LYS A 422 -5.74 7.13 25.21
N GLN A 423 -6.01 6.60 26.41
CA GLN A 423 -7.06 7.14 27.31
C GLN A 423 -6.68 8.48 27.92
N THR A 424 -5.41 8.65 28.32
CA THR A 424 -4.93 9.89 28.95
C THR A 424 -4.75 11.03 27.95
N GLY A 425 -4.57 10.73 26.66
CA GLY A 425 -4.24 11.72 25.63
C GLY A 425 -2.83 12.29 25.75
N GLU A 426 -1.97 11.68 26.59
CA GLU A 426 -0.60 12.14 26.80
C GLU A 426 0.21 12.04 25.51
N GLN A 427 0.97 13.10 25.22
CA GLN A 427 1.90 13.14 24.07
C GLN A 427 3.24 12.54 24.50
N ILE A 428 3.62 11.44 23.88
CA ILE A 428 4.86 10.75 24.21
C ILE A 428 5.57 10.33 22.94
N ASP A 429 6.87 10.70 22.86
CA ASP A 429 7.77 10.24 21.82
C ASP A 429 8.69 9.14 22.38
N VAL A 430 8.61 7.94 21.80
CA VAL A 430 9.36 6.78 22.26
C VAL A 430 10.40 6.39 21.21
N LYS A 431 11.66 6.49 21.57
CA LYS A 431 12.76 6.03 20.70
C LYS A 431 12.80 4.52 20.66
N VAL A 432 13.03 3.97 19.47
CA VAL A 432 13.27 2.54 19.26
C VAL A 432 14.75 2.26 19.60
N PRO A 433 15.06 1.51 20.66
CA PRO A 433 16.44 1.36 21.15
C PRO A 433 17.39 0.77 20.10
N LYS A 434 16.89 -0.17 19.31
CA LYS A 434 17.58 -0.76 18.16
C LYS A 434 16.78 -0.44 16.91
N PRO A 435 17.18 0.54 16.10
CA PRO A 435 16.46 0.92 14.89
C PRO A 435 16.10 -0.27 14.04
N LEU A 436 14.78 -0.45 13.77
CA LEU A 436 14.23 -1.61 13.09
C LEU A 436 14.17 -1.37 11.59
N PRO A 437 14.78 -2.23 10.75
CA PRO A 437 14.67 -2.10 9.29
C PRO A 437 13.21 -2.03 8.81
N VAL A 438 12.94 -1.11 7.89
CA VAL A 438 11.67 -0.95 7.20
C VAL A 438 11.90 -0.87 5.70
N TYR A 439 11.14 -1.66 4.95
CA TYR A 439 11.21 -1.74 3.48
C TYR A 439 9.85 -1.38 2.90
N PHE A 440 9.80 -0.36 2.05
CA PHE A 440 8.64 -0.06 1.22
C PHE A 440 8.94 -0.61 -0.16
N THR A 441 8.17 -1.61 -0.59
CA THR A 441 8.44 -2.41 -1.77
C THR A 441 7.24 -2.38 -2.72
N TYR A 442 7.53 -2.55 -4.00
CA TYR A 442 6.50 -2.67 -5.03
C TYR A 442 6.51 -4.08 -5.63
N ILE A 443 5.93 -5.03 -4.88
CA ILE A 443 5.83 -6.44 -5.31
C ILE A 443 4.37 -6.75 -5.63
N SER A 444 4.03 -6.70 -6.91
CA SER A 444 2.67 -6.90 -7.40
C SER A 444 2.36 -8.36 -7.77
N ALA A 445 3.40 -9.21 -7.96
CA ALA A 445 3.23 -10.64 -8.18
C ALA A 445 4.38 -11.44 -7.56
N TRP A 446 4.05 -12.53 -6.86
CA TRP A 446 5.04 -13.45 -6.28
C TRP A 446 4.42 -14.81 -6.02
N ALA A 447 5.23 -15.86 -5.98
CA ALA A 447 4.81 -17.15 -5.52
C ALA A 447 5.49 -17.50 -4.19
N THR A 448 4.76 -18.23 -3.34
CA THR A 448 5.22 -18.71 -2.04
C THR A 448 5.58 -20.20 -2.10
N PRO A 449 6.37 -20.73 -1.14
CA PRO A 449 6.83 -22.12 -1.18
C PRO A 449 5.73 -23.18 -1.20
N ASP A 450 4.52 -22.86 -0.75
CA ASP A 450 3.33 -23.72 -0.82
C ASP A 450 2.69 -23.79 -2.22
N GLY A 451 3.31 -23.12 -3.21
CA GLY A 451 2.82 -23.07 -4.59
C GLY A 451 1.74 -22.01 -4.87
N THR A 452 1.37 -21.22 -3.88
CA THR A 452 0.41 -20.11 -4.06
C THR A 452 1.03 -19.00 -4.88
N VAL A 453 0.39 -18.62 -5.98
CA VAL A 453 0.82 -17.49 -6.83
C VAL A 453 -0.08 -16.29 -6.55
N ASN A 454 0.51 -15.27 -5.98
CA ASN A 454 -0.18 -14.05 -5.55
C ASN A 454 -0.09 -12.97 -6.61
N PHE A 455 -1.16 -12.19 -6.78
CA PHE A 455 -1.21 -11.04 -7.66
C PHE A 455 -1.88 -9.85 -6.96
N ARG A 456 -1.41 -8.66 -7.30
CA ARG A 456 -2.00 -7.38 -6.88
C ARG A 456 -2.11 -6.47 -8.10
N PRO A 457 -2.98 -5.47 -8.09
CA PRO A 457 -3.05 -4.51 -9.18
C PRO A 457 -1.74 -3.72 -9.29
N ASP A 458 -1.31 -3.42 -10.52
CA ASP A 458 -0.18 -2.53 -10.79
C ASP A 458 -0.66 -1.06 -10.73
N ILE A 459 -0.86 -0.57 -9.52
CA ILE A 459 -1.51 0.72 -9.25
C ILE A 459 -0.73 1.95 -9.73
N TYR A 460 0.59 1.81 -9.92
CA TYR A 460 1.46 2.90 -10.37
C TYR A 460 2.07 2.65 -11.76
N GLY A 461 1.71 1.54 -12.42
CA GLY A 461 2.21 1.22 -13.75
C GLY A 461 3.69 0.83 -13.77
N HIS A 462 4.20 0.23 -12.69
CA HIS A 462 5.62 -0.12 -12.58
C HIS A 462 5.97 -1.49 -13.18
N ASP A 463 5.01 -2.31 -13.58
CA ASP A 463 5.25 -3.61 -14.20
C ASP A 463 5.49 -3.42 -15.71
N ALA A 464 6.74 -3.40 -16.13
CA ALA A 464 7.09 -3.27 -17.52
C ALA A 464 6.45 -4.41 -18.36
N GLY A 465 5.65 -4.07 -19.37
CA GLY A 465 4.93 -5.02 -20.24
C GLY A 465 3.53 -5.39 -19.77
N SER A 466 3.06 -4.90 -18.62
CA SER A 466 1.63 -4.88 -18.34
C SER A 466 1.02 -3.75 -19.18
N GLU A 467 0.69 -4.03 -20.42
CA GLU A 467 -0.26 -3.18 -21.14
C GLU A 467 -1.50 -3.10 -20.22
N THR A 468 -1.74 -1.91 -19.69
CA THR A 468 -3.04 -1.59 -19.13
C THR A 468 -4.02 -1.93 -20.23
N ALA A 469 -4.72 -3.05 -20.10
CA ALA A 469 -5.89 -3.32 -20.88
C ALA A 469 -6.89 -2.21 -20.49
N SER A 470 -6.78 -1.10 -21.20
CA SER A 470 -7.84 -0.12 -21.27
C SER A 470 -9.00 -0.86 -21.92
N VAL A 471 -9.88 -1.36 -21.08
CA VAL A 471 -11.19 -1.86 -21.49
C VAL A 471 -11.94 -0.63 -21.95
N ASN A 472 -11.97 -0.43 -23.27
CA ASN A 472 -12.89 0.51 -23.94
C ASN A 472 -14.35 0.04 -23.74
#